data_c6441a7ac66dd8bf1983752bf112b44c
#
_entry.id   c6441a7ac66dd8bf1983752bf112b44c
#
_cell.length_a   1.000
_cell.length_b   1.000
_cell.length_c   1.000
_cell.angle_alpha   90.00
_cell.angle_beta   90.00
_cell.angle_gamma   90.00
#
_symmetry.space_group_name_H-M   'P 1'
#
loop_
_entity.id
_entity.type
_entity.pdbx_description
1 polymer ?
#
loop_
_entity_poly.entity_id
_entity_poly.type
_entity_poly.pdbx_seq_one_letter_code
_entity_poly.pdbx_strand_id
1 'polypeptide(L)'
;TYLFITHDLSVVKYFSDKIAVMYLGQLVETAEADELFRNTLHPYSKALLSAIPEPKAHKKMQRVKLMGELTSPIDPQVGCRFAKRCLYSCEGCTGVDPELMEYGRGHFCSCFRTEELKDV
;
A
#
# COMPACT_ATOMS: atom_id res chain seq x y z
N THR A 1 -14.38 -1.97 -20.50
CA THR A 1 -13.65 -1.63 -19.27
C THR A 1 -14.40 -2.16 -18.08
N TYR A 2 -13.72 -2.83 -17.17
CA TYR A 2 -14.30 -3.38 -15.95
C TYR A 2 -13.62 -2.77 -14.73
N LEU A 3 -14.39 -2.40 -13.72
CA LEU A 3 -13.91 -2.05 -12.39
C LEU A 3 -14.23 -3.22 -11.46
N PHE A 4 -13.20 -3.79 -10.85
CA PHE A 4 -13.31 -4.92 -9.94
C PHE A 4 -12.84 -4.52 -8.54
N ILE A 5 -13.67 -4.71 -7.52
CA ILE A 5 -13.35 -4.39 -6.14
C ILE A 5 -13.19 -5.69 -5.35
N THR A 6 -12.04 -5.89 -4.76
CA THR A 6 -11.71 -7.10 -4.00
C THR A 6 -10.70 -6.81 -2.90
N HIS A 7 -10.62 -7.68 -1.91
CA HIS A 7 -9.57 -7.69 -0.89
C HIS A 7 -8.51 -8.78 -1.15
N ASP A 8 -8.65 -9.56 -2.23
CA ASP A 8 -7.74 -10.65 -2.58
C ASP A 8 -6.79 -10.22 -3.71
N LEU A 9 -5.58 -9.80 -3.32
CA LEU A 9 -4.54 -9.39 -4.26
C LEU A 9 -3.94 -10.54 -5.06
N SER A 10 -4.03 -11.78 -4.57
CA SER A 10 -3.48 -12.95 -5.28
C SER A 10 -4.20 -13.20 -6.60
N VAL A 11 -5.49 -12.91 -6.68
CA VAL A 11 -6.32 -13.05 -7.88
C VAL A 11 -6.14 -11.87 -8.82
N VAL A 12 -6.09 -10.65 -8.27
CA VAL A 12 -6.04 -9.40 -9.04
C VAL A 12 -4.83 -9.31 -9.96
N LYS A 13 -3.70 -9.85 -9.55
CA LYS A 13 -2.46 -9.87 -10.33
C LYS A 13 -2.63 -10.43 -11.75
N TYR A 14 -3.47 -11.45 -11.90
CA TYR A 14 -3.56 -12.23 -13.14
C TYR A 14 -4.51 -11.66 -14.19
N PHE A 15 -5.45 -10.81 -13.79
CA PHE A 15 -6.45 -10.31 -14.75
C PHE A 15 -6.59 -8.78 -14.80
N SER A 16 -5.93 -8.05 -13.90
CA SER A 16 -6.01 -6.60 -13.86
C SER A 16 -4.88 -5.94 -14.64
N ASP A 17 -5.20 -4.91 -15.40
CA ASP A 17 -4.22 -4.06 -16.08
C ASP A 17 -3.65 -3.04 -15.10
N LYS A 18 -4.52 -2.41 -14.31
CA LYS A 18 -4.16 -1.44 -13.27
C LYS A 18 -4.76 -1.82 -11.93
N ILE A 19 -4.04 -1.51 -10.88
CA ILE A 19 -4.47 -1.75 -9.51
C ILE A 19 -4.43 -0.43 -8.74
N ALA A 20 -5.48 -0.17 -7.98
CA ALA A 20 -5.55 0.92 -7.03
C ALA A 20 -5.73 0.34 -5.63
N VAL A 21 -4.83 0.66 -4.71
CA VAL A 21 -4.88 0.22 -3.33
C VAL A 21 -5.50 1.32 -2.47
N MET A 22 -6.49 0.95 -1.69
CA MET A 22 -7.19 1.87 -0.78
C MET A 22 -7.05 1.43 0.67
N TYR A 23 -6.93 2.39 1.55
CA TYR A 23 -6.95 2.18 3.00
C TYR A 23 -7.87 3.20 3.67
N LEU A 24 -8.88 2.72 4.39
CA LEU A 24 -9.89 3.56 5.07
C LEU A 24 -10.48 4.66 4.17
N GLY A 25 -10.82 4.32 2.93
CA GLY A 25 -11.40 5.27 1.98
C GLY A 25 -10.42 6.24 1.32
N GLN A 26 -9.11 6.09 1.57
CA GLN A 26 -8.06 6.88 0.94
C GLN A 26 -7.27 6.03 -0.06
N LEU A 27 -7.06 6.56 -1.26
CA LEU A 27 -6.21 5.93 -2.26
C LEU A 27 -4.75 6.11 -1.85
N VAL A 28 -4.05 5.00 -1.60
CA VAL A 28 -2.66 5.04 -1.11
C VAL A 28 -1.62 4.73 -2.16
N GLU A 29 -1.96 3.91 -3.14
CA GLU A 29 -1.07 3.56 -4.24
C GLU A 29 -1.86 3.13 -5.47
N THR A 30 -1.40 3.50 -6.66
CA THR A 30 -1.96 3.02 -7.92
C THR A 30 -0.87 2.88 -8.97
N ALA A 31 -0.88 1.79 -9.71
CA ALA A 31 0.06 1.50 -10.78
C ALA A 31 -0.51 0.44 -11.74
N GLU A 32 0.20 0.19 -12.83
CA GLU A 32 0.00 -1.03 -13.60
C GLU A 32 0.27 -2.25 -12.72
N ALA A 33 -0.45 -3.35 -12.96
CA ALA A 33 -0.40 -4.53 -12.09
C ALA A 33 1.04 -5.06 -11.92
N ASP A 34 1.77 -5.26 -13.00
CA ASP A 34 3.14 -5.75 -12.94
C ASP A 34 4.08 -4.80 -12.20
N GLU A 35 3.91 -3.50 -12.40
CA GLU A 35 4.70 -2.46 -11.72
C GLU A 35 4.43 -2.46 -10.23
N LEU A 36 3.17 -2.53 -9.81
CA LEU A 36 2.80 -2.56 -8.41
C LEU A 36 3.45 -3.74 -7.67
N PHE A 37 3.46 -4.92 -8.28
CA PHE A 37 4.03 -6.13 -7.69
C PHE A 37 5.57 -6.15 -7.68
N ARG A 38 6.22 -5.48 -8.65
CA ARG A 38 7.69 -5.39 -8.69
C ARG A 38 8.25 -4.31 -7.80
N ASN A 39 7.64 -3.14 -7.80
CA ASN A 39 8.15 -1.92 -7.19
C ASN A 39 7.14 -1.29 -6.23
N THR A 40 6.55 -2.09 -5.36
CA THR A 40 5.61 -1.61 -4.34
C THR A 40 6.20 -0.48 -3.50
N LEU A 41 5.52 0.63 -3.38
CA LEU A 41 6.02 1.83 -2.70
C LEU A 41 5.42 2.05 -1.32
N HIS A 42 4.09 1.97 -1.20
CA HIS A 42 3.40 2.29 0.04
C HIS A 42 3.56 1.18 1.09
N PRO A 43 3.87 1.50 2.36
CA PRO A 43 4.02 0.49 3.42
C PRO A 43 2.82 -0.44 3.59
N TYR A 44 1.61 0.08 3.43
CA TYR A 44 0.41 -0.75 3.49
C TYR A 44 0.34 -1.77 2.34
N SER A 45 0.63 -1.33 1.11
CA SER A 45 0.69 -2.23 -0.05
C SER A 45 1.76 -3.30 0.13
N LYS A 46 2.93 -2.94 0.65
CA LYS A 46 3.99 -3.90 0.99
C LYS A 46 3.51 -4.95 2.00
N ALA A 47 2.78 -4.51 3.03
CA ALA A 47 2.21 -5.42 4.02
C ALA A 47 1.17 -6.38 3.41
N LEU A 48 0.29 -5.88 2.55
CA LEU A 48 -0.70 -6.70 1.84
C LEU A 48 -0.03 -7.74 0.95
N LEU A 49 0.98 -7.34 0.17
CA LEU A 49 1.70 -8.25 -0.74
C LEU A 49 2.50 -9.29 0.03
N SER A 50 3.06 -8.93 1.19
CA SER A 50 3.79 -9.87 2.05
C SER A 50 2.92 -10.97 2.64
N ALA A 51 1.61 -10.77 2.68
CA ALA A 51 0.65 -11.74 3.18
C ALA A 51 0.21 -12.77 2.12
N ILE A 52 0.54 -12.56 0.84
CA ILE A 52 0.23 -13.51 -0.24
C ILE A 52 1.16 -14.72 -0.11
N PRO A 53 0.62 -15.96 0.01
CA PRO A 53 1.45 -17.13 0.07
C PRO A 53 2.11 -17.39 -1.30
N GLU A 54 3.43 -17.42 -1.32
CA GLU A 54 4.18 -17.87 -2.49
C GLU A 54 4.38 -19.39 -2.46
N PRO A 55 4.15 -20.10 -3.58
CA PRO A 55 4.31 -21.55 -3.61
C PRO A 55 5.79 -22.03 -3.60
N LYS A 56 6.75 -21.13 -3.44
CA LYS A 56 8.19 -21.47 -3.38
C LYS A 56 8.60 -21.84 -1.96
N ALA A 57 8.89 -23.14 -1.76
CA ALA A 57 9.13 -23.79 -0.48
C ALA A 57 10.39 -23.35 0.31
N HIS A 58 11.18 -22.38 -0.13
CA HIS A 58 12.49 -22.08 0.44
C HIS A 58 12.77 -20.63 0.82
N LYS A 59 11.84 -19.70 0.64
CA LYS A 59 11.97 -18.35 1.21
C LYS A 59 11.06 -18.21 2.40
N LYS A 60 11.63 -18.06 3.59
CA LYS A 60 10.92 -17.56 4.76
C LYS A 60 10.40 -16.16 4.41
N MET A 61 9.13 -16.07 4.08
CA MET A 61 8.47 -14.78 3.89
C MET A 61 8.51 -14.04 5.22
N GLN A 62 9.24 -12.96 5.27
CA GLN A 62 9.15 -12.01 6.37
C GLN A 62 7.82 -11.27 6.21
N ARG A 63 6.79 -11.75 6.91
CA ARG A 63 5.52 -11.03 6.99
C ARG A 63 5.76 -9.70 7.69
N VAL A 64 5.41 -8.62 7.02
CA VAL A 64 5.42 -7.29 7.65
C VAL A 64 4.32 -7.26 8.70
N LYS A 65 4.70 -7.16 9.97
CA LYS A 65 3.74 -7.01 11.07
C LYS A 65 3.11 -5.63 11.01
N LEU A 66 1.79 -5.59 10.91
CA LEU A 66 1.04 -4.35 11.10
C LEU A 66 0.96 -4.04 12.59
N MET A 67 1.31 -2.83 12.97
CA MET A 67 1.20 -2.37 14.36
C MET A 67 -0.20 -1.81 14.65
N GLY A 68 -0.61 -1.86 15.90
CA GLY A 68 -1.81 -1.20 16.41
C GLY A 68 -3.13 -1.79 15.95
N GLU A 69 -4.21 -1.19 16.44
CA GLU A 69 -5.58 -1.55 16.11
C GLU A 69 -6.08 -0.85 14.85
N LEU A 70 -7.11 -1.43 14.23
CA LEU A 70 -7.84 -0.76 13.14
C LEU A 70 -8.47 0.53 13.68
N THR A 71 -8.05 1.66 13.11
CA THR A 71 -8.72 2.93 13.38
C THR A 71 -10.09 2.94 12.71
N SER A 72 -11.06 3.55 13.40
CA SER A 72 -12.40 3.71 12.83
C SER A 72 -12.36 4.51 11.53
N PRO A 73 -13.09 4.10 10.48
CA PRO A 73 -13.26 4.90 9.28
C PRO A 73 -14.16 6.13 9.49
N ILE A 74 -14.79 6.23 10.67
CA ILE A 74 -15.66 7.35 11.06
C ILE A 74 -14.77 8.46 11.61
N ASP A 75 -14.91 9.67 11.09
CA ASP A 75 -14.13 10.86 11.45
C ASP A 75 -12.61 10.62 11.41
N PRO A 76 -12.04 10.31 10.23
CA PRO A 76 -10.62 10.08 10.11
C PRO A 76 -9.84 11.36 10.46
N GLN A 77 -8.80 11.21 11.28
CA GLN A 77 -7.92 12.32 11.60
C GLN A 77 -7.15 12.79 10.36
N VAL A 78 -6.82 14.06 10.31
CA VAL A 78 -5.96 14.63 9.26
C VAL A 78 -4.60 13.93 9.28
N GLY A 79 -4.06 13.64 8.10
CA GLY A 79 -2.79 12.95 7.93
C GLY A 79 -2.93 11.57 7.28
N CYS A 80 -1.83 10.85 7.24
CA CYS A 80 -1.82 9.51 6.70
C CYS A 80 -2.68 8.57 7.57
N ARG A 81 -3.74 8.03 7.00
CA ARG A 81 -4.67 7.13 7.71
C ARG A 81 -4.01 5.83 8.19
N PHE A 82 -2.93 5.44 7.54
CA PHE A 82 -2.15 4.26 7.91
C PHE A 82 -1.08 4.52 8.98
N ALA A 83 -0.83 5.78 9.34
CA ALA A 83 0.26 6.19 10.23
C ALA A 83 0.32 5.40 11.56
N LYS A 84 -0.83 5.13 12.18
CA LYS A 84 -0.91 4.39 13.46
C LYS A 84 -0.48 2.92 13.36
N ARG A 85 -0.51 2.34 12.17
CA ARG A 85 -0.16 0.94 11.90
C ARG A 85 1.13 0.78 11.10
N CYS A 86 1.73 1.89 10.71
CA CYS A 86 2.91 1.92 9.86
C CYS A 86 4.18 1.83 10.71
N LEU A 87 5.04 0.87 10.40
CA LEU A 87 6.36 0.72 11.04
C LEU A 87 7.29 1.90 10.75
N TYR A 88 7.04 2.62 9.68
CA TYR A 88 7.86 3.73 9.19
C TYR A 88 7.23 5.09 9.48
N SER A 89 6.20 5.13 10.33
CA SER A 89 5.51 6.36 10.69
C SER A 89 6.48 7.37 11.32
N CYS A 90 6.33 8.62 10.94
CA CYS A 90 7.09 9.75 11.50
C CYS A 90 6.15 10.89 11.84
N GLU A 91 6.68 11.91 12.49
CA GLU A 91 5.92 13.09 12.91
C GLU A 91 5.20 13.77 11.75
N GLY A 92 5.83 13.83 10.57
CA GLY A 92 5.23 14.38 9.35
C GLY A 92 4.04 13.59 8.80
N CYS A 93 3.80 12.37 9.25
CA CYS A 93 2.66 11.55 8.82
C CYS A 93 1.34 11.96 9.48
N THR A 94 1.38 12.83 10.46
CA THR A 94 0.21 13.36 11.18
C THR A 94 0.02 14.85 10.90
N GLY A 95 -1.21 15.30 10.79
CA GLY A 95 -1.54 16.71 10.64
C GLY A 95 -1.72 17.24 9.21
N VAL A 96 -1.20 16.55 8.21
CA VAL A 96 -1.37 16.86 6.77
C VAL A 96 -1.64 15.59 6.01
N ASP A 97 -2.64 15.60 5.14
CA ASP A 97 -2.93 14.47 4.27
C ASP A 97 -1.84 14.33 3.20
N PRO A 98 -1.27 13.14 3.00
CA PRO A 98 -0.29 12.95 1.94
C PRO A 98 -0.98 13.01 0.57
N GLU A 99 -0.38 13.74 -0.37
CA GLU A 99 -0.84 13.78 -1.75
C GLU A 99 -0.41 12.52 -2.52
N LEU A 100 -1.24 12.14 -3.47
CA LEU A 100 -0.92 11.06 -4.41
C LEU A 100 0.03 11.62 -5.48
N MET A 101 1.31 11.28 -5.37
CA MET A 101 2.37 11.77 -6.25
C MET A 101 2.89 10.67 -7.17
N GLU A 102 3.30 11.05 -8.39
CA GLU A 102 3.88 10.13 -9.36
C GLU A 102 5.37 9.90 -9.07
N TYR A 103 5.77 8.62 -8.99
CA TYR A 103 7.16 8.18 -8.75
C TYR A 103 7.74 7.37 -9.91
N GLY A 104 7.05 7.32 -11.01
CA GLY A 104 7.43 6.61 -12.22
C GLY A 104 6.29 6.67 -13.22
N ARG A 105 6.40 5.98 -14.35
CA ARG A 105 5.40 6.01 -15.42
C ARG A 105 4.06 5.45 -14.95
N GLY A 106 3.15 6.33 -14.54
CA GLY A 106 1.83 5.96 -14.08
C GLY A 106 1.81 5.24 -12.70
N HIS A 107 2.89 5.29 -11.93
CA HIS A 107 2.97 4.77 -10.59
C HIS A 107 2.83 5.90 -9.57
N PHE A 108 1.73 5.92 -8.86
CA PHE A 108 1.40 6.96 -7.87
C PHE A 108 1.36 6.38 -6.47
N CYS A 109 1.87 7.13 -5.51
CA CYS A 109 1.88 6.76 -4.10
C CYS A 109 1.62 7.97 -3.22
N SER A 110 0.83 7.80 -2.18
CA SER A 110 0.56 8.83 -1.18
C SER A 110 1.26 8.52 0.14
N CYS A 111 2.57 8.72 0.16
CA CYS A 111 3.41 8.53 1.35
C CYS A 111 4.50 9.59 1.39
N PHE A 112 4.67 10.27 2.52
CA PHE A 112 5.71 11.29 2.69
C PHE A 112 7.14 10.73 2.63
N ARG A 113 7.30 9.44 2.90
CA ARG A 113 8.61 8.78 2.93
C ARG A 113 8.85 7.84 1.76
N THR A 114 8.13 7.99 0.66
CA THR A 114 8.26 7.10 -0.51
C THR A 114 9.69 6.99 -0.99
N GLU A 115 10.41 8.11 -1.14
CA GLU A 115 11.79 8.11 -1.62
C GLU A 115 12.77 7.36 -0.68
N GLU A 116 12.52 7.41 0.63
CA GLU A 116 13.33 6.70 1.61
C GLU A 116 13.01 5.20 1.67
N LEU A 117 11.78 4.83 1.35
CA LEU A 117 11.26 3.47 1.54
C LEU A 117 11.18 2.65 0.26
N LYS A 118 11.47 3.22 -0.89
CA LYS A 118 11.36 2.52 -2.19
C LYS A 118 12.25 1.28 -2.30
N ASP A 119 13.38 1.30 -1.62
CA ASP A 119 14.37 0.19 -1.64
C ASP A 119 14.27 -0.73 -0.40
N VAL A 120 13.26 -0.56 0.40
CA VAL A 120 13.06 -1.34 1.64
C VAL A 120 12.15 -2.54 1.40
#